data_6cb3245f26f866f07dd9300223497bab
#
_entry.id   6cb3245f26f866f07dd9300223497bab
#
_cell.length_a   1.000
_cell.length_b   1.000
_cell.length_c   1.000
_cell.angle_alpha   90.00
_cell.angle_beta   90.00
_cell.angle_gamma   90.00
#
_symmetry.space_group_name_H-M   'P 1'
#
loop_
_entity.id
_entity.type
_entity.pdbx_description
1 polymer ?
#
loop_
_entity_poly.entity_id
_entity_poly.type
_entity_poly.pdbx_seq_one_letter_code
_entity_poly.pdbx_strand_id
1 'polypeptide(L)'
;MAVNEKSVILQVENLRTQFSTDDGLVQAVNGISISLHEGETLGIVGESGCGKSVSMLSVMRLLHVPPAKIEADRLYFMETDIMSLSKEEMRNVRGSQIAMIFQDPMTSLNPVLTIGFQLIEPLQLHLGLDDAAAEKRAAELLEMVGLSDAASRLNDYPHQFSGGMRQRAMIAMALACNPAVLIADEPTTALDVTIQAQIVDLIQRLQKKIGMALIWITHDLGVVAGLADRVVVMYAGYIVESASVGDLYGQPRHPYTAALLRSLPRMDGSVGEDLESIKGLPPDLIQLPKGCPFAARCLFVQDKCRTENPPLEEISPEHKIACWIDVDTGEFR
;
A
#
# COMPACT_ATOMS: atom_id res chain seq x y z
N MET A 1 -28.45 13.67 10.14
CA MET A 1 -27.81 12.46 10.66
C MET A 1 -26.36 12.82 10.91
N ALA A 2 -25.88 12.75 12.15
CA ALA A 2 -24.46 13.03 12.43
C ALA A 2 -23.63 11.99 11.66
N VAL A 3 -22.78 12.45 10.76
CA VAL A 3 -21.73 11.61 10.16
C VAL A 3 -20.85 11.18 11.33
N ASN A 4 -20.86 9.91 11.65
CA ASN A 4 -19.98 9.34 12.68
C ASN A 4 -18.59 9.45 12.07
N GLU A 5 -17.82 10.50 12.43
CA GLU A 5 -16.43 10.64 11.99
C GLU A 5 -15.67 9.42 12.52
N LYS A 6 -15.27 8.54 11.60
CA LYS A 6 -14.44 7.39 11.94
C LYS A 6 -13.13 7.90 12.54
N SER A 7 -12.68 7.31 13.62
CA SER A 7 -11.43 7.72 14.26
C SER A 7 -10.22 7.42 13.37
N VAL A 8 -9.19 8.28 13.45
CA VAL A 8 -7.92 8.05 12.75
C VAL A 8 -7.15 6.95 13.51
N ILE A 9 -6.86 5.85 12.81
CA ILE A 9 -6.12 4.70 13.38
C ILE A 9 -4.62 4.76 13.07
N LEU A 10 -4.23 5.32 11.91
CA LEU A 10 -2.84 5.55 11.54
C LEU A 10 -2.68 6.97 11.01
N GLN A 11 -1.77 7.74 11.59
CA GLN A 11 -1.45 9.10 11.19
C GLN A 11 0.03 9.22 10.84
N VAL A 12 0.31 9.65 9.63
CA VAL A 12 1.65 9.89 9.10
C VAL A 12 1.73 11.33 8.64
N GLU A 13 2.67 12.12 9.16
CA GLU A 13 2.89 13.50 8.74
C GLU A 13 4.34 13.70 8.33
N ASN A 14 4.54 14.26 7.14
CA ASN A 14 5.83 14.64 6.58
C ASN A 14 6.88 13.49 6.60
N LEU A 15 6.46 12.27 6.29
CA LEU A 15 7.36 11.12 6.24
C LEU A 15 8.37 11.30 5.12
N ARG A 16 9.65 11.16 5.47
CA ARG A 16 10.80 11.20 4.56
C ARG A 16 11.63 9.93 4.73
N THR A 17 12.01 9.34 3.60
CA THR A 17 12.89 8.18 3.62
C THR A 17 13.94 8.30 2.53
N GLN A 18 15.19 8.23 2.94
CA GLN A 18 16.35 8.37 2.08
C GLN A 18 17.29 7.17 2.28
N PHE A 19 18.03 6.81 1.24
CA PHE A 19 19.06 5.77 1.30
C PHE A 19 20.39 6.34 0.85
N SER A 20 21.41 6.15 1.67
CA SER A 20 22.80 6.45 1.30
C SER A 20 23.35 5.30 0.48
N THR A 21 23.65 5.53 -0.81
CA THR A 21 24.23 4.54 -1.72
C THR A 21 25.58 5.04 -2.25
N ASP A 22 26.35 4.17 -2.89
CA ASP A 22 27.63 4.55 -3.52
C ASP A 22 27.43 5.57 -4.65
N ASP A 23 26.28 5.56 -5.32
CA ASP A 23 25.95 6.49 -6.41
C ASP A 23 25.37 7.83 -5.92
N GLY A 24 25.01 7.94 -4.63
CA GLY A 24 24.47 9.15 -4.03
C GLY A 24 23.30 8.90 -3.08
N LEU A 25 22.59 9.98 -2.73
CA LEU A 25 21.47 9.96 -1.80
C LEU A 25 20.15 9.76 -2.57
N VAL A 26 19.60 8.55 -2.48
CA VAL A 26 18.29 8.22 -3.07
C VAL A 26 17.18 8.77 -2.18
N GLN A 27 16.35 9.66 -2.70
CA GLN A 27 15.22 10.28 -2.01
C GLN A 27 13.92 9.53 -2.32
N ALA A 28 13.70 8.41 -1.65
CA ALA A 28 12.61 7.48 -1.98
C ALA A 28 11.22 7.96 -1.54
N VAL A 29 11.14 8.73 -0.44
CA VAL A 29 9.89 9.32 0.09
C VAL A 29 10.18 10.76 0.54
N ASN A 30 9.35 11.70 0.09
CA ASN A 30 9.66 13.13 0.13
C ASN A 30 8.58 13.97 0.83
N GLY A 31 8.31 13.66 2.10
CA GLY A 31 7.39 14.46 2.92
C GLY A 31 5.92 14.11 2.68
N ILE A 32 5.60 12.83 2.62
CA ILE A 32 4.21 12.38 2.46
C ILE A 32 3.46 12.48 3.79
N SER A 33 2.16 12.82 3.69
CA SER A 33 1.25 12.81 4.83
C SER A 33 -0.01 12.01 4.48
N ILE A 34 -0.33 11.03 5.32
CA ILE A 34 -1.43 10.07 5.12
C ILE A 34 -2.15 9.88 6.44
N SER A 35 -3.48 9.87 6.41
CA SER A 35 -4.33 9.39 7.51
C SER A 35 -5.11 8.18 7.06
N LEU A 36 -5.26 7.19 7.93
CA LEU A 36 -6.12 6.02 7.72
C LEU A 36 -7.14 5.98 8.86
N HIS A 37 -8.41 5.78 8.51
CA HIS A 37 -9.49 5.70 9.49
C HIS A 37 -9.87 4.25 9.78
N GLU A 38 -10.52 4.02 10.92
CA GLU A 38 -11.00 2.69 11.30
C GLU A 38 -11.93 2.09 10.21
N GLY A 39 -11.62 0.86 9.79
CA GLY A 39 -12.37 0.12 8.78
C GLY A 39 -12.34 0.74 7.37
N GLU A 40 -11.49 1.76 7.14
CA GLU A 40 -11.26 2.36 5.81
C GLU A 40 -10.38 1.45 4.96
N THR A 41 -10.62 1.47 3.65
CA THR A 41 -9.66 0.97 2.65
C THR A 41 -9.03 2.14 1.93
N LEU A 42 -7.73 2.35 2.12
CA LEU A 42 -6.92 3.34 1.44
C LEU A 42 -6.09 2.68 0.32
N GLY A 43 -6.35 3.08 -0.93
CA GLY A 43 -5.51 2.70 -2.06
C GLY A 43 -4.28 3.60 -2.18
N ILE A 44 -3.08 3.03 -2.34
CA ILE A 44 -1.86 3.78 -2.68
C ILE A 44 -1.40 3.31 -4.06
N VAL A 45 -1.46 4.20 -5.05
CA VAL A 45 -1.18 3.87 -6.44
C VAL A 45 -0.07 4.73 -7.05
N GLY A 46 0.52 4.25 -8.15
CA GLY A 46 1.56 4.95 -8.89
C GLY A 46 2.49 3.97 -9.60
N GLU A 47 3.36 4.48 -10.47
CA GLU A 47 4.35 3.67 -11.21
C GLU A 47 5.30 2.93 -10.26
N SER A 48 5.94 1.87 -10.77
CA SER A 48 6.97 1.14 -10.02
C SER A 48 8.12 2.07 -9.64
N GLY A 49 8.68 1.91 -8.42
CA GLY A 49 9.78 2.74 -7.93
C GLY A 49 9.37 4.13 -7.41
N CYS A 50 8.09 4.52 -7.41
CA CYS A 50 7.66 5.83 -6.93
C CYS A 50 7.59 5.99 -5.39
N GLY A 51 8.00 4.98 -4.61
CA GLY A 51 8.11 5.07 -3.15
C GLY A 51 6.96 4.42 -2.35
N LYS A 52 5.96 3.79 -2.98
CA LYS A 52 4.79 3.17 -2.31
C LYS A 52 5.18 2.18 -1.21
N SER A 53 5.87 1.10 -1.58
CA SER A 53 6.31 0.06 -0.65
C SER A 53 7.28 0.61 0.41
N VAL A 54 8.22 1.48 -0.01
CA VAL A 54 9.17 2.12 0.91
C VAL A 54 8.46 2.95 1.97
N SER A 55 7.36 3.65 1.63
CA SER A 55 6.56 4.41 2.60
C SER A 55 6.02 3.50 3.70
N MET A 56 5.43 2.37 3.35
CA MET A 56 4.85 1.46 4.34
C MET A 56 5.90 0.64 5.10
N LEU A 57 7.00 0.27 4.44
CA LEU A 57 8.16 -0.33 5.14
C LEU A 57 8.77 0.66 6.14
N SER A 58 8.74 1.97 5.86
CA SER A 58 9.17 3.02 6.80
C SER A 58 8.21 3.13 7.99
N VAL A 59 6.90 3.14 7.74
CA VAL A 59 5.86 3.12 8.80
C VAL A 59 6.06 1.91 9.71
N MET A 60 6.31 0.74 9.12
CA MET A 60 6.58 -0.50 9.85
C MET A 60 7.98 -0.57 10.45
N ARG A 61 8.86 0.42 10.19
CA ARG A 61 10.28 0.42 10.59
C ARG A 61 11.00 -0.87 10.23
N LEU A 62 10.70 -1.43 9.04
CA LEU A 62 11.30 -2.66 8.53
C LEU A 62 12.57 -2.41 7.70
N LEU A 63 12.86 -1.17 7.35
CA LEU A 63 14.08 -0.82 6.63
C LEU A 63 15.31 -0.92 7.54
N HIS A 64 16.43 -1.39 6.98
CA HIS A 64 17.71 -1.38 7.68
C HIS A 64 18.23 0.06 7.83
N VAL A 65 18.53 0.46 9.06
CA VAL A 65 19.10 1.76 9.40
C VAL A 65 20.48 1.52 10.04
N PRO A 66 21.59 1.95 9.42
CA PRO A 66 21.78 2.41 8.05
C PRO A 66 21.64 1.27 7.00
N PRO A 67 21.52 1.52 5.66
CA PRO A 67 21.75 2.79 4.95
C PRO A 67 20.50 3.70 4.85
N ALA A 68 19.33 3.22 5.29
CA ALA A 68 18.12 4.04 5.31
C ALA A 68 18.19 5.11 6.40
N LYS A 69 17.61 6.29 6.13
CA LYS A 69 17.27 7.31 7.10
C LYS A 69 15.77 7.57 7.01
N ILE A 70 15.05 7.44 8.13
CA ILE A 70 13.60 7.65 8.21
C ILE A 70 13.36 8.82 9.14
N GLU A 71 12.59 9.81 8.70
CA GLU A 71 12.17 11.00 9.46
C GLU A 71 10.69 11.23 9.23
N ALA A 72 9.97 11.64 10.26
CA ALA A 72 8.57 12.06 10.19
C ALA A 72 8.30 13.12 11.28
N ASP A 73 7.41 14.07 11.00
CA ASP A 73 6.96 15.01 12.04
C ASP A 73 6.02 14.31 13.02
N ARG A 74 5.17 13.41 12.52
CA ARG A 74 4.32 12.49 13.29
C ARG A 74 4.21 11.15 12.61
N LEU A 75 4.28 10.08 13.40
CA LEU A 75 4.00 8.72 12.97
C LEU A 75 3.29 8.01 14.13
N TYR A 76 1.97 8.10 14.13
CA TYR A 76 1.14 7.57 15.21
C TYR A 76 0.26 6.43 14.73
N PHE A 77 0.25 5.37 15.50
CA PHE A 77 -0.74 4.31 15.41
C PHE A 77 -1.63 4.39 16.64
N MET A 78 -2.91 4.68 16.44
CA MET A 78 -3.81 5.08 17.53
C MET A 78 -3.16 6.24 18.33
N GLU A 79 -2.92 6.06 19.62
CA GLU A 79 -2.28 7.08 20.48
C GLU A 79 -0.77 6.88 20.64
N THR A 80 -0.19 5.87 19.97
CA THR A 80 1.21 5.47 20.15
C THR A 80 2.10 6.08 19.07
N ASP A 81 3.11 6.84 19.47
CA ASP A 81 4.17 7.31 18.57
C ASP A 81 5.12 6.16 18.21
N ILE A 82 4.98 5.66 16.96
CA ILE A 82 5.78 4.55 16.43
C ILE A 82 7.28 4.89 16.39
N MET A 83 7.65 6.16 16.18
CA MET A 83 9.06 6.55 16.10
C MET A 83 9.77 6.45 17.44
N SER A 84 9.04 6.62 18.55
CA SER A 84 9.58 6.57 19.92
C SER A 84 9.77 5.14 20.45
N LEU A 85 9.09 4.15 19.85
CA LEU A 85 9.13 2.76 20.31
C LEU A 85 10.53 2.15 20.21
N SER A 86 10.92 1.39 21.21
CA SER A 86 12.08 0.49 21.15
C SER A 86 11.88 -0.62 20.11
N LYS A 87 12.95 -1.34 19.75
CA LYS A 87 12.84 -2.49 18.82
C LYS A 87 11.91 -3.59 19.37
N GLU A 88 11.90 -3.78 20.67
CA GLU A 88 11.08 -4.80 21.34
C GLU A 88 9.60 -4.42 21.35
N GLU A 89 9.27 -3.17 21.69
CA GLU A 89 7.91 -2.65 21.62
C GLU A 89 7.38 -2.68 20.18
N MET A 90 8.20 -2.30 19.20
CA MET A 90 7.80 -2.36 17.79
C MET A 90 7.56 -3.80 17.31
N ARG A 91 8.28 -4.81 17.87
CA ARG A 91 7.99 -6.22 17.59
C ARG A 91 6.60 -6.62 18.07
N ASN A 92 6.15 -6.06 19.20
CA ASN A 92 4.80 -6.30 19.70
C ASN A 92 3.70 -5.62 18.86
N VAL A 93 4.00 -4.56 18.13
CA VAL A 93 3.07 -3.92 17.20
C VAL A 93 2.96 -4.70 15.88
N ARG A 94 4.11 -5.16 15.36
CA ARG A 94 4.18 -5.88 14.09
C ARG A 94 3.54 -7.27 14.23
N GLY A 95 2.67 -7.59 13.26
CA GLY A 95 1.97 -8.87 13.19
C GLY A 95 0.77 -9.00 14.12
N SER A 96 0.75 -8.29 15.26
CA SER A 96 -0.39 -8.33 16.20
C SER A 96 -1.38 -7.17 15.96
N GLN A 97 -0.89 -5.96 15.76
CA GLN A 97 -1.72 -4.76 15.61
C GLN A 97 -1.69 -4.21 14.18
N ILE A 98 -0.50 -4.15 13.58
CA ILE A 98 -0.32 -3.81 12.17
C ILE A 98 0.36 -5.01 11.50
N ALA A 99 -0.29 -5.59 10.50
CA ALA A 99 0.24 -6.70 9.71
C ALA A 99 0.54 -6.25 8.28
N MET A 100 1.43 -6.96 7.61
CA MET A 100 1.81 -6.68 6.23
C MET A 100 1.85 -7.95 5.39
N ILE A 101 1.22 -7.88 4.21
CA ILE A 101 1.37 -8.86 3.14
C ILE A 101 2.40 -8.28 2.17
N PHE A 102 3.49 -9.00 1.94
CA PHE A 102 4.58 -8.58 1.05
C PHE A 102 4.30 -8.98 -0.39
N GLN A 103 4.95 -8.31 -1.32
CA GLN A 103 4.76 -8.44 -2.76
C GLN A 103 4.99 -9.88 -3.28
N ASP A 104 6.01 -10.58 -2.77
CA ASP A 104 6.39 -11.91 -3.26
C ASP A 104 6.23 -12.97 -2.16
N PRO A 105 5.27 -13.90 -2.31
CA PRO A 105 5.08 -15.00 -1.38
C PRO A 105 6.24 -16.01 -1.38
N MET A 106 7.07 -16.04 -2.45
CA MET A 106 8.21 -16.95 -2.53
C MET A 106 9.36 -16.55 -1.60
N THR A 107 9.53 -15.25 -1.39
CA THR A 107 10.56 -14.71 -0.50
C THR A 107 10.05 -14.47 0.92
N SER A 108 8.72 -14.38 1.10
CA SER A 108 8.09 -14.12 2.41
C SER A 108 7.92 -15.37 3.27
N LEU A 109 7.67 -16.52 2.62
CA LEU A 109 7.57 -17.81 3.32
C LEU A 109 8.96 -18.45 3.43
N ASN A 110 9.33 -18.89 4.64
CA ASN A 110 10.58 -19.63 4.84
C ASN A 110 10.47 -21.04 4.24
N PRO A 111 11.25 -21.39 3.17
CA PRO A 111 11.07 -22.64 2.46
C PRO A 111 11.47 -23.90 3.25
N VAL A 112 12.23 -23.76 4.34
CA VAL A 112 12.68 -24.89 5.17
C VAL A 112 11.83 -25.11 6.42
N LEU A 113 10.78 -24.29 6.62
CA LEU A 113 9.82 -24.46 7.70
C LEU A 113 8.46 -24.84 7.14
N THR A 114 7.70 -25.66 7.86
CA THR A 114 6.32 -25.99 7.48
C THR A 114 5.41 -24.80 7.57
N ILE A 115 4.29 -24.80 6.86
CA ILE A 115 3.27 -23.76 6.93
C ILE A 115 2.71 -23.63 8.34
N GLY A 116 2.47 -24.76 9.02
CA GLY A 116 2.00 -24.80 10.39
C GLY A 116 2.96 -24.12 11.36
N PHE A 117 4.27 -24.42 11.27
CA PHE A 117 5.25 -23.78 12.13
C PHE A 117 5.22 -22.27 12.00
N GLN A 118 5.15 -21.75 10.75
CA GLN A 118 5.14 -20.31 10.49
C GLN A 118 3.83 -19.64 10.92
N LEU A 119 2.69 -20.34 10.91
CA LEU A 119 1.41 -19.83 11.42
C LEU A 119 1.31 -19.88 12.93
N ILE A 120 1.87 -20.91 13.58
CA ILE A 120 1.79 -21.11 15.03
C ILE A 120 2.66 -20.11 15.78
N GLU A 121 3.85 -19.78 15.24
CA GLU A 121 4.78 -18.85 15.89
C GLU A 121 4.14 -17.51 16.31
N PRO A 122 3.48 -16.73 15.41
CA PRO A 122 2.82 -15.49 15.84
C PRO A 122 1.66 -15.70 16.82
N LEU A 123 0.94 -16.81 16.73
CA LEU A 123 -0.15 -17.13 17.67
C LEU A 123 0.36 -17.36 19.09
N GLN A 124 1.47 -18.07 19.24
CA GLN A 124 2.11 -18.28 20.52
C GLN A 124 2.76 -17.00 21.04
N LEU A 125 3.51 -16.29 20.18
CA LEU A 125 4.24 -15.09 20.56
C LEU A 125 3.32 -13.94 21.01
N HIS A 126 2.25 -13.68 20.26
CA HIS A 126 1.40 -12.50 20.47
C HIS A 126 0.12 -12.79 21.25
N LEU A 127 -0.43 -14.01 21.15
CA LEU A 127 -1.67 -14.39 21.83
C LEU A 127 -1.44 -15.32 23.01
N GLY A 128 -0.21 -15.81 23.22
CA GLY A 128 0.13 -16.70 24.33
C GLY A 128 -0.56 -18.06 24.28
N LEU A 129 -0.97 -18.52 23.08
CA LEU A 129 -1.63 -19.80 22.94
C LEU A 129 -0.66 -20.97 23.20
N ASP A 130 -1.15 -22.02 23.83
CA ASP A 130 -0.40 -23.28 23.91
C ASP A 130 -0.36 -24.00 22.56
N ASP A 131 0.45 -25.06 22.46
CA ASP A 131 0.67 -25.79 21.21
C ASP A 131 -0.62 -26.28 20.57
N ALA A 132 -1.52 -26.89 21.36
CA ALA A 132 -2.77 -27.48 20.85
C ALA A 132 -3.76 -26.40 20.37
N ALA A 133 -3.88 -25.31 21.13
CA ALA A 133 -4.74 -24.18 20.75
C ALA A 133 -4.19 -23.44 19.53
N ALA A 134 -2.88 -23.25 19.44
CA ALA A 134 -2.22 -22.61 18.32
C ALA A 134 -2.34 -23.45 17.04
N GLU A 135 -2.15 -24.77 17.10
CA GLU A 135 -2.33 -25.68 15.98
C GLU A 135 -3.78 -25.67 15.45
N LYS A 136 -4.76 -25.76 16.36
CA LYS A 136 -6.17 -25.67 16.00
C LYS A 136 -6.48 -24.34 15.34
N ARG A 137 -5.99 -23.23 15.91
CA ARG A 137 -6.20 -21.88 15.36
C ARG A 137 -5.53 -21.71 14.01
N ALA A 138 -4.35 -22.27 13.80
CA ALA A 138 -3.65 -22.25 12.52
C ALA A 138 -4.45 -22.99 11.43
N ALA A 139 -5.06 -24.13 11.74
CA ALA A 139 -5.95 -24.83 10.81
C ALA A 139 -7.19 -23.99 10.47
N GLU A 140 -7.86 -23.38 11.47
CA GLU A 140 -8.99 -22.47 11.25
C GLU A 140 -8.63 -21.27 10.34
N LEU A 141 -7.40 -20.72 10.46
CA LEU A 141 -6.91 -19.65 9.62
C LEU A 141 -6.74 -20.09 8.15
N LEU A 142 -6.21 -21.29 7.92
CA LEU A 142 -6.09 -21.85 6.56
C LEU A 142 -7.48 -22.12 5.95
N GLU A 143 -8.43 -22.63 6.72
CA GLU A 143 -9.83 -22.79 6.27
C GLU A 143 -10.47 -21.42 5.92
N MET A 144 -10.24 -20.41 6.75
CA MET A 144 -10.77 -19.06 6.55
C MET A 144 -10.32 -18.42 5.24
N VAL A 145 -9.10 -18.73 4.78
CA VAL A 145 -8.59 -18.29 3.47
C VAL A 145 -8.95 -19.24 2.32
N GLY A 146 -9.73 -20.29 2.60
CA GLY A 146 -10.26 -21.22 1.61
C GLY A 146 -9.28 -22.28 1.15
N LEU A 147 -8.38 -22.72 2.02
CA LEU A 147 -7.54 -23.90 1.80
C LEU A 147 -8.25 -25.14 2.34
N SER A 148 -8.53 -26.11 1.45
CA SER A 148 -9.08 -27.40 1.84
C SER A 148 -8.07 -28.26 2.58
N ASP A 149 -8.55 -29.18 3.41
CA ASP A 149 -7.72 -30.11 4.20
C ASP A 149 -6.72 -29.38 5.10
N ALA A 150 -7.13 -28.24 5.68
CA ALA A 150 -6.30 -27.29 6.38
C ALA A 150 -5.42 -27.93 7.47
N ALA A 151 -5.96 -28.83 8.27
CA ALA A 151 -5.21 -29.50 9.33
C ALA A 151 -4.03 -30.34 8.79
N SER A 152 -4.22 -31.04 7.67
CA SER A 152 -3.13 -31.81 7.05
C SER A 152 -2.09 -30.89 6.40
N ARG A 153 -2.54 -29.73 5.85
CA ARG A 153 -1.69 -28.72 5.20
C ARG A 153 -0.72 -28.03 6.14
N LEU A 154 -0.96 -28.04 7.43
CA LEU A 154 -0.01 -27.49 8.42
C LEU A 154 1.37 -28.16 8.36
N ASN A 155 1.42 -29.44 7.94
CA ASN A 155 2.66 -30.20 7.83
C ASN A 155 3.36 -30.00 6.46
N ASP A 156 2.71 -29.35 5.50
CA ASP A 156 3.29 -29.10 4.19
C ASP A 156 4.31 -27.95 4.24
N TYR A 157 5.27 -28.01 3.33
CA TYR A 157 6.24 -26.95 3.10
C TYR A 157 5.76 -25.98 1.99
N PRO A 158 6.25 -24.72 1.95
CA PRO A 158 5.86 -23.77 0.92
C PRO A 158 6.01 -24.27 -0.52
N HIS A 159 7.02 -25.07 -0.82
CA HIS A 159 7.24 -25.61 -2.17
C HIS A 159 6.17 -26.64 -2.63
N GLN A 160 5.39 -27.19 -1.70
CA GLN A 160 4.28 -28.11 -1.98
C GLN A 160 2.98 -27.36 -2.31
N PHE A 161 2.95 -26.02 -2.10
CA PHE A 161 1.81 -25.17 -2.40
C PHE A 161 1.93 -24.54 -3.79
N SER A 162 0.80 -24.40 -4.50
CA SER A 162 0.72 -23.56 -5.70
C SER A 162 0.91 -22.07 -5.35
N GLY A 163 1.14 -21.21 -6.34
CA GLY A 163 1.27 -19.76 -6.12
C GLY A 163 0.08 -19.15 -5.36
N GLY A 164 -1.14 -19.47 -5.80
CA GLY A 164 -2.35 -18.99 -5.11
C GLY A 164 -2.54 -19.58 -3.71
N MET A 165 -2.09 -20.81 -3.45
CA MET A 165 -2.11 -21.40 -2.10
C MET A 165 -1.10 -20.71 -1.17
N ARG A 166 0.11 -20.40 -1.67
CA ARG A 166 1.12 -19.64 -0.90
C ARG A 166 0.60 -18.27 -0.56
N GLN A 167 -0.04 -17.57 -1.50
CA GLN A 167 -0.65 -16.27 -1.28
C GLN A 167 -1.72 -16.35 -0.18
N ARG A 168 -2.61 -17.34 -0.23
CA ARG A 168 -3.63 -17.56 0.81
C ARG A 168 -3.01 -17.87 2.17
N ALA A 169 -1.96 -18.69 2.23
CA ALA A 169 -1.23 -18.95 3.47
C ALA A 169 -0.59 -17.69 4.05
N MET A 170 0.02 -16.84 3.21
CA MET A 170 0.59 -15.56 3.64
C MET A 170 -0.49 -14.60 4.17
N ILE A 171 -1.67 -14.57 3.54
CA ILE A 171 -2.83 -13.82 4.05
C ILE A 171 -3.26 -14.37 5.42
N ALA A 172 -3.34 -15.70 5.57
CA ALA A 172 -3.68 -16.33 6.86
C ALA A 172 -2.68 -15.94 7.96
N MET A 173 -1.37 -15.92 7.65
CA MET A 173 -0.33 -15.48 8.59
C MET A 173 -0.49 -14.01 8.97
N ALA A 174 -0.73 -13.13 8.01
CA ALA A 174 -0.95 -11.72 8.28
C ALA A 174 -2.17 -11.46 9.17
N LEU A 175 -3.19 -12.30 9.07
CA LEU A 175 -4.44 -12.19 9.85
C LEU A 175 -4.45 -13.00 11.14
N ALA A 176 -3.36 -13.71 11.46
CA ALA A 176 -3.31 -14.65 12.60
C ALA A 176 -3.75 -14.03 13.93
N CYS A 177 -3.31 -12.79 14.18
CA CYS A 177 -3.58 -12.06 15.43
C CYS A 177 -4.75 -11.06 15.32
N ASN A 178 -5.57 -11.10 14.25
CA ASN A 178 -6.65 -10.15 13.98
C ASN A 178 -6.17 -8.67 14.04
N PRO A 179 -5.26 -8.25 13.18
CA PRO A 179 -4.67 -6.92 13.25
C PRO A 179 -5.73 -5.83 13.02
N ALA A 180 -5.51 -4.65 13.62
CA ALA A 180 -6.36 -3.48 13.41
C ALA A 180 -6.08 -2.81 12.03
N VAL A 181 -4.85 -2.95 11.51
CA VAL A 181 -4.45 -2.47 10.18
C VAL A 181 -3.75 -3.58 9.41
N LEU A 182 -4.19 -3.81 8.18
CA LEU A 182 -3.50 -4.67 7.21
C LEU A 182 -2.91 -3.80 6.09
N ILE A 183 -1.62 -3.93 5.84
CA ILE A 183 -0.93 -3.35 4.69
C ILE A 183 -0.74 -4.47 3.66
N ALA A 184 -1.32 -4.32 2.48
CA ALA A 184 -1.19 -5.27 1.38
C ALA A 184 -0.35 -4.64 0.27
N ASP A 185 0.93 -5.04 0.19
CA ASP A 185 1.88 -4.50 -0.78
C ASP A 185 1.92 -5.37 -2.03
N GLU A 186 1.26 -4.89 -3.08
CA GLU A 186 1.09 -5.58 -4.37
C GLU A 186 0.69 -7.07 -4.22
N PRO A 187 -0.33 -7.41 -3.44
CA PRO A 187 -0.60 -8.79 -3.01
C PRO A 187 -1.08 -9.70 -4.14
N THR A 188 -1.27 -9.18 -5.33
CA THR A 188 -1.74 -9.93 -6.50
C THR A 188 -0.76 -9.92 -7.66
N THR A 189 0.40 -9.30 -7.49
CA THR A 189 1.48 -9.31 -8.50
C THR A 189 1.93 -10.74 -8.79
N ALA A 190 2.15 -11.06 -10.06
CA ALA A 190 2.52 -12.39 -10.55
C ALA A 190 1.44 -13.50 -10.42
N LEU A 191 0.19 -13.15 -10.14
CA LEU A 191 -0.95 -14.06 -10.20
C LEU A 191 -1.74 -13.85 -11.50
N ASP A 192 -2.37 -14.93 -11.98
CA ASP A 192 -3.32 -14.80 -13.09
C ASP A 192 -4.57 -13.99 -12.67
N VAL A 193 -5.25 -13.38 -13.64
CA VAL A 193 -6.38 -12.47 -13.43
C VAL A 193 -7.50 -13.12 -12.60
N THR A 194 -7.73 -14.43 -12.77
CA THR A 194 -8.78 -15.15 -12.04
C THR A 194 -8.41 -15.28 -10.56
N ILE A 195 -7.18 -15.69 -10.26
CA ILE A 195 -6.69 -15.80 -8.88
C ILE A 195 -6.59 -14.41 -8.24
N GLN A 196 -6.15 -13.38 -8.99
CA GLN A 196 -6.15 -12.00 -8.52
C GLN A 196 -7.53 -11.57 -8.01
N ALA A 197 -8.59 -11.75 -8.82
CA ALA A 197 -9.95 -11.42 -8.42
C ALA A 197 -10.40 -12.17 -7.15
N GLN A 198 -10.04 -13.46 -7.04
CA GLN A 198 -10.35 -14.26 -5.84
C GLN A 198 -9.62 -13.77 -4.59
N ILE A 199 -8.38 -13.30 -4.70
CA ILE A 199 -7.60 -12.75 -3.57
C ILE A 199 -8.17 -11.41 -3.13
N VAL A 200 -8.53 -10.53 -4.07
CA VAL A 200 -9.19 -9.25 -3.78
C VAL A 200 -10.49 -9.48 -3.02
N ASP A 201 -11.40 -10.34 -3.53
CA ASP A 201 -12.66 -10.68 -2.87
C ASP A 201 -12.44 -11.32 -1.49
N LEU A 202 -11.46 -12.19 -1.35
CA LEU A 202 -11.08 -12.81 -0.07
C LEU A 202 -10.71 -11.74 0.96
N ILE A 203 -9.80 -10.82 0.62
CA ILE A 203 -9.33 -9.78 1.55
C ILE A 203 -10.48 -8.83 1.91
N GLN A 204 -11.33 -8.43 0.96
CA GLN A 204 -12.51 -7.60 1.23
C GLN A 204 -13.51 -8.27 2.20
N ARG A 205 -13.77 -9.56 2.01
CA ARG A 205 -14.65 -10.32 2.92
C ARG A 205 -14.05 -10.43 4.32
N LEU A 206 -12.75 -10.67 4.41
CA LEU A 206 -12.04 -10.77 5.69
C LEU A 206 -11.96 -9.41 6.38
N GLN A 207 -11.69 -8.33 5.66
CA GLN A 207 -11.72 -6.96 6.18
C GLN A 207 -13.05 -6.64 6.84
N LYS A 208 -14.17 -6.89 6.13
CA LYS A 208 -15.53 -6.65 6.67
C LYS A 208 -15.83 -7.52 7.89
N LYS A 209 -15.36 -8.78 7.89
CA LYS A 209 -15.60 -9.72 8.99
C LYS A 209 -14.82 -9.36 10.26
N ILE A 210 -13.57 -8.89 10.10
CA ILE A 210 -12.67 -8.54 11.21
C ILE A 210 -12.88 -7.09 11.66
N GLY A 211 -13.29 -6.21 10.74
CA GLY A 211 -13.44 -4.77 10.97
C GLY A 211 -12.12 -3.99 10.89
N MET A 212 -11.06 -4.58 10.31
CA MET A 212 -9.76 -3.94 10.18
C MET A 212 -9.74 -2.84 9.12
N ALA A 213 -8.84 -1.86 9.27
CA ALA A 213 -8.50 -0.93 8.22
C ALA A 213 -7.51 -1.57 7.23
N LEU A 214 -7.54 -1.16 5.97
CA LEU A 214 -6.73 -1.74 4.89
C LEU A 214 -5.97 -0.65 4.14
N ILE A 215 -4.66 -0.82 3.97
CA ILE A 215 -3.86 -0.08 2.99
C ILE A 215 -3.54 -1.04 1.85
N TRP A 216 -4.00 -0.70 0.64
CA TRP A 216 -3.77 -1.50 -0.56
C TRP A 216 -2.83 -0.79 -1.50
N ILE A 217 -1.62 -1.32 -1.66
CA ILE A 217 -0.61 -0.79 -2.57
C ILE A 217 -0.67 -1.57 -3.87
N THR A 218 -0.76 -0.87 -4.99
CA THR A 218 -0.74 -1.47 -6.32
C THR A 218 -0.38 -0.44 -7.40
N HIS A 219 0.00 -0.92 -8.57
CA HIS A 219 0.04 -0.11 -9.79
C HIS A 219 -1.25 -0.27 -10.64
N ASP A 220 -2.15 -1.19 -10.25
CA ASP A 220 -3.40 -1.49 -10.95
C ASP A 220 -4.56 -0.65 -10.39
N LEU A 221 -4.86 0.45 -11.06
CA LEU A 221 -5.99 1.31 -10.73
C LEU A 221 -7.35 0.61 -10.90
N GLY A 222 -7.46 -0.39 -11.79
CA GLY A 222 -8.70 -1.14 -11.99
C GLY A 222 -9.12 -1.90 -10.73
N VAL A 223 -8.16 -2.48 -10.01
CA VAL A 223 -8.41 -3.15 -8.72
C VAL A 223 -8.86 -2.16 -7.67
N VAL A 224 -8.20 -1.00 -7.58
CA VAL A 224 -8.48 0.03 -6.57
C VAL A 224 -9.88 0.62 -6.71
N ALA A 225 -10.36 0.78 -7.95
CA ALA A 225 -11.70 1.29 -8.24
C ALA A 225 -12.84 0.50 -7.56
N GLY A 226 -12.66 -0.82 -7.42
CA GLY A 226 -13.65 -1.70 -6.79
C GLY A 226 -13.41 -2.02 -5.31
N LEU A 227 -12.30 -1.53 -4.74
CA LEU A 227 -11.83 -1.93 -3.42
C LEU A 227 -11.73 -0.75 -2.43
N ALA A 228 -11.18 0.39 -2.87
CA ALA A 228 -10.81 1.49 -1.98
C ALA A 228 -11.97 2.46 -1.71
N ASP A 229 -11.97 3.05 -0.52
CA ASP A 229 -12.81 4.20 -0.18
C ASP A 229 -12.16 5.49 -0.68
N ARG A 230 -10.85 5.62 -0.48
CA ARG A 230 -10.01 6.77 -0.85
C ARG A 230 -8.72 6.30 -1.48
N VAL A 231 -8.16 7.12 -2.36
CA VAL A 231 -6.92 6.81 -3.12
C VAL A 231 -5.90 7.92 -2.96
N VAL A 232 -4.65 7.51 -2.76
CA VAL A 232 -3.46 8.36 -2.78
C VAL A 232 -2.63 7.98 -4.01
N VAL A 233 -2.36 8.94 -4.87
CA VAL A 233 -1.52 8.78 -6.06
C VAL A 233 -0.12 9.29 -5.76
N MET A 234 0.88 8.42 -5.91
CA MET A 234 2.28 8.75 -5.67
C MET A 234 3.09 8.84 -6.97
N TYR A 235 3.97 9.81 -7.03
CA TYR A 235 4.94 9.98 -8.12
C TYR A 235 6.29 10.47 -7.56
N ALA A 236 7.38 9.77 -7.87
CA ALA A 236 8.75 10.14 -7.49
C ALA A 236 8.92 10.49 -5.98
N GLY A 237 8.28 9.71 -5.11
CA GLY A 237 8.34 9.90 -3.65
C GLY A 237 7.39 10.95 -3.10
N TYR A 238 6.57 11.60 -3.90
CA TYR A 238 5.58 12.60 -3.49
C TYR A 238 4.15 12.09 -3.66
N ILE A 239 3.23 12.56 -2.84
CA ILE A 239 1.79 12.47 -3.11
C ILE A 239 1.44 13.59 -4.08
N VAL A 240 0.88 13.23 -5.23
CA VAL A 240 0.48 14.20 -6.26
C VAL A 240 -1.02 14.47 -6.27
N GLU A 241 -1.82 13.49 -5.85
CA GLU A 241 -3.27 13.62 -5.69
C GLU A 241 -3.78 12.66 -4.63
N SER A 242 -4.80 13.07 -3.86
CA SER A 242 -5.53 12.22 -2.91
C SER A 242 -6.99 12.62 -2.90
N ALA A 243 -7.88 11.65 -3.14
CA ALA A 243 -9.32 11.91 -3.19
C ALA A 243 -10.11 10.65 -2.85
N SER A 244 -11.45 10.79 -2.68
CA SER A 244 -12.35 9.65 -2.73
C SER A 244 -12.20 8.89 -4.05
N VAL A 245 -12.48 7.60 -4.06
CA VAL A 245 -12.47 6.82 -5.31
C VAL A 245 -13.37 7.46 -6.36
N GLY A 246 -14.57 7.90 -5.97
CA GLY A 246 -15.53 8.51 -6.90
C GLY A 246 -14.99 9.78 -7.57
N ASP A 247 -14.38 10.66 -6.79
CA ASP A 247 -13.83 11.92 -7.30
C ASP A 247 -12.58 11.68 -8.16
N LEU A 248 -11.69 10.80 -7.72
CA LEU A 248 -10.43 10.52 -8.44
C LEU A 248 -10.70 9.93 -9.85
N TYR A 249 -11.67 9.00 -9.95
CA TYR A 249 -12.00 8.38 -11.24
C TYR A 249 -12.95 9.24 -12.09
N GLY A 250 -13.83 10.01 -11.44
CA GLY A 250 -14.78 10.89 -12.14
C GLY A 250 -14.15 12.19 -12.62
N GLN A 251 -13.28 12.78 -11.81
CA GLN A 251 -12.67 14.09 -12.07
C GLN A 251 -11.22 14.15 -11.56
N PRO A 252 -10.27 13.43 -12.19
CA PRO A 252 -8.85 13.52 -11.80
C PRO A 252 -8.34 14.93 -12.03
N ARG A 253 -7.66 15.50 -11.04
CA ARG A 253 -7.21 16.90 -11.02
C ARG A 253 -5.70 17.05 -11.26
N HIS A 254 -4.94 15.98 -11.15
CA HIS A 254 -3.51 16.01 -11.47
C HIS A 254 -3.26 15.41 -12.88
N PRO A 255 -2.45 16.03 -13.75
CA PRO A 255 -2.17 15.53 -15.09
C PRO A 255 -1.64 14.09 -15.13
N TYR A 256 -0.86 13.70 -14.13
CA TYR A 256 -0.36 12.32 -14.00
C TYR A 256 -1.51 11.33 -13.69
N THR A 257 -2.40 11.64 -12.76
CA THR A 257 -3.57 10.81 -12.45
C THR A 257 -4.47 10.64 -13.67
N ALA A 258 -4.75 11.74 -14.36
CA ALA A 258 -5.52 11.71 -15.61
C ALA A 258 -4.86 10.84 -16.68
N ALA A 259 -3.52 10.88 -16.81
CA ALA A 259 -2.78 10.05 -17.75
C ALA A 259 -2.78 8.57 -17.35
N LEU A 260 -2.64 8.25 -16.05
CA LEU A 260 -2.75 6.88 -15.53
C LEU A 260 -4.14 6.28 -15.83
N LEU A 261 -5.21 7.04 -15.59
CA LEU A 261 -6.58 6.57 -15.85
C LEU A 261 -6.85 6.35 -17.35
N ARG A 262 -6.27 7.19 -18.25
CA ARG A 262 -6.37 6.99 -19.70
C ARG A 262 -5.59 5.78 -20.19
N SER A 263 -4.59 5.32 -19.47
CA SER A 263 -3.83 4.10 -19.81
C SER A 263 -4.54 2.80 -19.44
N LEU A 264 -5.68 2.87 -18.72
CA LEU A 264 -6.47 1.68 -18.37
C LEU A 264 -7.26 1.17 -19.58
N PRO A 265 -7.32 -0.16 -19.80
CA PRO A 265 -8.20 -0.76 -20.79
C PRO A 265 -9.67 -0.43 -20.49
N ARG A 266 -10.40 0.14 -21.46
CA ARG A 266 -11.83 0.40 -21.33
C ARG A 266 -12.62 -0.83 -21.75
N MET A 267 -13.57 -1.26 -20.92
CA MET A 267 -14.44 -2.42 -21.21
C MET A 267 -15.47 -2.12 -22.31
N ASP A 268 -15.76 -0.84 -22.56
CA ASP A 268 -16.71 -0.31 -23.53
C ASP A 268 -16.06 0.29 -24.77
N GLY A 269 -14.74 0.25 -24.85
CA GLY A 269 -13.97 0.78 -25.98
C GLY A 269 -14.16 -0.02 -27.25
N SER A 270 -14.26 0.67 -28.41
CA SER A 270 -14.18 0.03 -29.72
C SER A 270 -12.82 -0.69 -29.84
N VAL A 271 -12.86 -1.91 -30.33
CA VAL A 271 -11.65 -2.70 -30.61
C VAL A 271 -10.79 -1.91 -31.61
N GLY A 272 -9.66 -1.33 -31.12
CA GLY A 272 -8.71 -0.60 -31.97
C GLY A 272 -8.27 0.78 -31.48
N GLU A 273 -8.73 1.28 -30.34
CA GLU A 273 -8.15 2.48 -29.73
C GLU A 273 -6.81 2.11 -29.06
N ASP A 274 -5.72 2.74 -29.51
CA ASP A 274 -4.40 2.60 -28.88
C ASP A 274 -4.46 3.13 -27.44
N LEU A 275 -4.01 2.33 -26.49
CA LEU A 275 -3.87 2.77 -25.09
C LEU A 275 -2.83 3.90 -25.03
N GLU A 276 -3.23 5.04 -24.45
CA GLU A 276 -2.31 6.17 -24.26
C GLU A 276 -1.28 5.82 -23.18
N SER A 277 -0.04 5.57 -23.58
CA SER A 277 1.06 5.40 -22.64
C SER A 277 1.63 6.76 -22.19
N ILE A 278 2.01 6.87 -20.91
CA ILE A 278 2.69 8.06 -20.39
C ILE A 278 4.11 8.07 -20.95
N LYS A 279 4.41 9.02 -21.87
CA LYS A 279 5.70 9.11 -22.55
C LYS A 279 6.82 9.53 -21.59
N GLY A 280 8.04 9.04 -21.82
CA GLY A 280 9.24 9.36 -21.04
C GLY A 280 9.39 8.47 -19.80
N LEU A 281 10.47 8.70 -19.05
CA LEU A 281 10.80 7.95 -17.84
C LEU A 281 10.54 8.82 -16.59
N PRO A 282 10.23 8.20 -15.42
CA PRO A 282 10.25 8.91 -14.14
C PRO A 282 11.63 9.52 -13.88
N PRO A 283 11.71 10.59 -13.07
CA PRO A 283 12.98 11.20 -12.72
C PRO A 283 13.82 10.25 -11.86
N ASP A 284 15.14 10.43 -11.94
CA ASP A 284 16.08 9.77 -11.03
C ASP A 284 15.88 10.30 -9.61
N LEU A 285 15.70 9.38 -8.64
CA LEU A 285 15.51 9.72 -7.24
C LEU A 285 16.79 10.21 -6.54
N ILE A 286 17.96 10.09 -7.17
CA ILE A 286 19.21 10.69 -6.71
C ILE A 286 19.25 12.17 -7.08
N GLN A 287 18.73 12.52 -8.26
CA GLN A 287 18.76 13.87 -8.83
C GLN A 287 17.36 14.39 -9.11
N LEU A 288 16.55 14.49 -8.05
CA LEU A 288 15.20 15.03 -8.21
C LEU A 288 15.22 16.47 -8.73
N PRO A 289 14.30 16.84 -9.63
CA PRO A 289 14.19 18.22 -10.12
C PRO A 289 13.77 19.15 -8.96
N LYS A 290 14.18 20.42 -9.04
CA LYS A 290 13.75 21.46 -8.07
C LYS A 290 12.26 21.76 -8.17
N GLY A 291 11.69 21.64 -9.36
CA GLY A 291 10.28 21.85 -9.65
C GLY A 291 9.45 20.59 -9.49
N CYS A 292 8.25 20.62 -10.09
CA CYS A 292 7.35 19.47 -10.13
C CYS A 292 8.05 18.23 -10.72
N PRO A 293 8.09 17.09 -10.03
CA PRO A 293 8.78 15.89 -10.53
C PRO A 293 8.16 15.34 -11.82
N PHE A 294 6.88 15.63 -12.09
CA PHE A 294 6.19 15.23 -13.31
C PHE A 294 6.38 16.20 -14.49
N ALA A 295 7.00 17.37 -14.28
CA ALA A 295 7.11 18.44 -15.29
C ALA A 295 7.67 17.97 -16.65
N ALA A 296 8.64 17.06 -16.65
CA ALA A 296 9.25 16.55 -17.91
C ALA A 296 8.29 15.70 -18.77
N ARG A 297 7.22 15.15 -18.16
CA ARG A 297 6.23 14.27 -18.82
C ARG A 297 4.84 14.92 -18.91
N CYS A 298 4.68 16.13 -18.36
CA CYS A 298 3.40 16.81 -18.24
C CYS A 298 3.05 17.55 -19.53
N LEU A 299 1.85 17.33 -20.06
CA LEU A 299 1.32 18.03 -21.23
C LEU A 299 0.94 19.50 -20.93
N PHE A 300 0.75 19.84 -19.66
CA PHE A 300 0.34 21.18 -19.17
C PHE A 300 1.51 21.94 -18.54
N VAL A 301 2.76 21.49 -18.75
CA VAL A 301 3.93 22.06 -18.09
C VAL A 301 4.09 23.55 -18.43
N GLN A 302 4.33 24.36 -17.38
CA GLN A 302 4.64 25.80 -17.49
C GLN A 302 5.95 26.10 -16.74
N ASP A 303 6.48 27.31 -16.89
CA ASP A 303 7.80 27.69 -16.35
C ASP A 303 7.89 27.52 -14.82
N LYS A 304 6.84 27.87 -14.08
CA LYS A 304 6.78 27.67 -12.64
C LYS A 304 6.90 26.19 -12.26
N CYS A 305 6.32 25.27 -13.04
CA CYS A 305 6.42 23.83 -12.80
C CYS A 305 7.86 23.31 -12.88
N ARG A 306 8.75 24.00 -13.61
CA ARG A 306 10.17 23.62 -13.74
C ARG A 306 11.03 24.11 -12.60
N THR A 307 10.59 25.14 -11.87
CA THR A 307 11.38 25.84 -10.85
C THR A 307 10.90 25.58 -9.42
N GLU A 308 9.60 25.31 -9.24
CA GLU A 308 8.96 25.13 -7.94
C GLU A 308 8.11 23.87 -7.92
N ASN A 309 8.33 23.02 -6.89
CA ASN A 309 7.46 21.87 -6.66
C ASN A 309 6.15 22.35 -5.99
N PRO A 310 4.96 22.02 -6.56
CA PRO A 310 3.69 22.44 -5.96
C PRO A 310 3.48 21.74 -4.61
N PRO A 311 3.00 22.47 -3.58
CA PRO A 311 2.56 21.87 -2.34
C PRO A 311 1.29 21.04 -2.55
N LEU A 312 1.06 20.05 -1.69
CA LEU A 312 -0.20 19.30 -1.66
C LEU A 312 -1.27 20.14 -0.95
N GLU A 313 -2.21 20.69 -1.70
CA GLU A 313 -3.27 21.59 -1.21
C GLU A 313 -4.65 20.96 -1.37
N GLU A 314 -5.54 21.26 -0.43
CA GLU A 314 -6.93 20.83 -0.49
C GLU A 314 -7.72 21.77 -1.41
N ILE A 315 -8.38 21.19 -2.44
CA ILE A 315 -9.16 21.95 -3.43
C ILE A 315 -10.68 21.80 -3.23
N SER A 316 -11.07 20.73 -2.55
CA SER A 316 -12.45 20.47 -2.09
C SER A 316 -12.36 19.50 -0.90
N PRO A 317 -13.42 19.28 -0.13
CA PRO A 317 -13.41 18.36 1.00
C PRO A 317 -12.83 17.00 0.61
N GLU A 318 -11.77 16.58 1.32
CA GLU A 318 -11.04 15.31 1.11
C GLU A 318 -10.34 15.15 -0.26
N HIS A 319 -10.33 16.18 -1.14
CA HIS A 319 -9.60 16.17 -2.40
C HIS A 319 -8.39 17.11 -2.34
N LYS A 320 -7.20 16.51 -2.32
CA LYS A 320 -5.91 17.23 -2.27
C LYS A 320 -5.11 16.97 -3.54
N ILE A 321 -4.37 18.00 -3.98
CA ILE A 321 -3.60 17.95 -5.23
C ILE A 321 -2.32 18.75 -5.09
N ALA A 322 -1.24 18.25 -5.68
CA ALA A 322 0.04 18.94 -5.83
C ALA A 322 0.24 19.38 -7.29
N CYS A 323 -0.50 20.39 -7.73
CA CYS A 323 -0.41 20.91 -9.10
C CYS A 323 -0.71 22.40 -9.15
N TRP A 324 0.09 23.17 -9.92
CA TRP A 324 -0.15 24.59 -10.18
C TRP A 324 -1.25 24.85 -11.18
N ILE A 325 -1.61 23.86 -11.98
CA ILE A 325 -2.47 24.01 -13.16
C ILE A 325 -3.81 23.34 -12.90
N ASP A 326 -4.88 24.00 -13.30
CA ASP A 326 -6.20 23.39 -13.44
C ASP A 326 -6.24 22.59 -14.75
N VAL A 327 -6.45 21.28 -14.67
CA VAL A 327 -6.41 20.38 -15.85
C VAL A 327 -7.60 20.57 -16.79
N ASP A 328 -8.71 21.15 -16.31
CA ASP A 328 -9.91 21.40 -17.13
C ASP A 328 -9.74 22.66 -17.97
N THR A 329 -9.10 23.69 -17.45
CA THR A 329 -8.89 24.97 -18.14
C THR A 329 -7.50 25.12 -18.75
N GLY A 330 -6.50 24.41 -18.22
CA GLY A 330 -5.10 24.57 -18.59
C GLY A 330 -4.44 25.83 -18.01
N GLU A 331 -5.14 26.57 -17.16
CA GLU A 331 -4.69 27.81 -16.53
C GLU A 331 -4.07 27.56 -15.15
N PHE A 332 -3.37 28.57 -14.60
CA PHE A 332 -2.89 28.55 -13.21
C PHE A 332 -4.09 28.57 -12.25
N ARG A 333 -3.95 27.82 -11.15
CA ARG A 333 -4.86 27.86 -10.00
C ARG A 333 -4.61 29.08 -9.13
#